data_0dc2815f5cbb5059184b6e49d223989d
#
_entry.id   0dc2815f5cbb5059184b6e49d223989d
#
_cell.length_a   1.000
_cell.length_b   1.000
_cell.length_c   1.000
_cell.angle_alpha   90.00
_cell.angle_beta   90.00
_cell.angle_gamma   90.00
#
_symmetry.space_group_name_H-M   'P 1'
#
loop_
_entity.id
_entity.type
_entity.pdbx_description
1 polymer ?
#
loop_
_entity_poly.entity_id
_entity_poly.type
_entity_poly.pdbx_seq_one_letter_code
_entity_poly.pdbx_strand_id
1 'polypeptide(L)'
;ALTSPGIYNMVKRGMEMVIADYKPWPVPKAFGAVTKANAGQAVITADGNLKTKSGKWWIGGIPFFTVDEKDPQAGVKAWYNQINTYDGDDFTHDWVSMFFVGSRGQRERTVEMSWDRIFLTSREILPPKPSYDPKVEDIFFKELVYVQSPADLQGFGNLTYRYNDQNKSDDSFAYIPAMRRVRRLTSGQRFDAFVGCDSAIGDFRTLDVPLARWNWKLIDVQPKLTTLFSCDYITENKNAQRRHPTTVGDKFPRMNWRLWPNVYVIEATPKTRGDCPVYSKKVLWSMGGNWKSGLADAYDLQGKLWKTTQNYFYGYGDGKVLDLLAHFEHDFYTYDHQADHASPWHIDFPHRKFNVGFTPERFSTKYLQRYGH
;
A
#
# COMPACT_ATOMS: atom_id res chain seq x y z
N ALA A 1 -19.74 12.45 8.10
CA ALA A 1 -18.52 12.95 8.76
C ALA A 1 -17.41 13.13 7.72
N LEU A 2 -16.57 14.17 7.86
CA LEU A 2 -15.44 14.44 6.93
C LEU A 2 -14.22 13.56 7.17
N THR A 3 -14.13 12.89 8.32
CA THR A 3 -13.03 12.00 8.70
C THR A 3 -13.54 10.61 9.08
N SER A 4 -12.64 9.63 9.17
CA SER A 4 -12.95 8.31 9.71
C SER A 4 -13.12 8.32 11.24
N PRO A 5 -13.79 7.32 11.82
CA PRO A 5 -13.81 7.13 13.26
C PRO A 5 -12.42 7.07 13.89
N GLY A 6 -11.47 6.44 13.22
CA GLY A 6 -10.10 6.34 13.71
C GLY A 6 -9.39 7.68 13.75
N ILE A 7 -9.47 8.48 12.70
CA ILE A 7 -8.91 9.84 12.67
C ILE A 7 -9.56 10.72 13.73
N TYR A 8 -10.88 10.66 13.87
CA TYR A 8 -11.57 11.41 14.91
C TYR A 8 -11.07 11.06 16.32
N ASN A 9 -10.84 9.77 16.59
CA ASN A 9 -10.25 9.34 17.86
C ASN A 9 -8.82 9.85 18.07
N MET A 10 -8.00 9.85 17.01
CA MET A 10 -6.63 10.38 17.09
C MET A 10 -6.62 11.89 17.38
N VAL A 11 -7.53 12.65 16.75
CA VAL A 11 -7.68 14.09 17.02
C VAL A 11 -8.11 14.33 18.48
N LYS A 12 -9.05 13.55 19.01
CA LYS A 12 -9.40 13.62 20.43
C LYS A 12 -8.25 13.32 21.39
N ARG A 13 -7.25 12.57 20.92
CA ARG A 13 -6.04 12.24 21.69
C ARG A 13 -4.87 13.18 21.42
N GLY A 14 -5.11 14.30 20.72
CA GLY A 14 -4.14 15.37 20.51
C GLY A 14 -3.46 15.38 19.13
N MET A 15 -3.91 14.59 18.15
CA MET A 15 -3.43 14.73 16.78
C MET A 15 -3.87 16.08 16.21
N GLU A 16 -2.90 16.85 15.73
CA GLU A 16 -3.16 18.11 15.04
C GLU A 16 -3.45 17.85 13.55
N MET A 17 -4.39 18.60 12.99
CA MET A 17 -4.73 18.58 11.57
C MET A 17 -4.50 19.97 10.97
N VAL A 18 -3.59 20.08 10.04
CA VAL A 18 -3.41 21.30 9.26
C VAL A 18 -4.25 21.17 7.99
N ILE A 19 -5.28 21.99 7.84
CA ILE A 19 -6.13 21.98 6.66
C ILE A 19 -5.48 22.84 5.58
N ALA A 20 -5.24 22.24 4.42
CA ALA A 20 -4.65 22.89 3.25
C ALA A 20 -5.62 22.84 2.06
N ASP A 21 -5.40 23.74 1.10
CA ASP A 21 -6.20 23.82 -0.10
C ASP A 21 -6.12 22.53 -0.92
N TYR A 22 -7.25 22.15 -1.53
CA TYR A 22 -7.30 21.04 -2.46
C TYR A 22 -6.41 21.33 -3.68
N LYS A 23 -5.57 20.37 -4.02
CA LYS A 23 -4.82 20.38 -5.29
C LYS A 23 -5.17 19.09 -6.05
N PRO A 24 -5.66 19.20 -7.30
CA PRO A 24 -5.90 18.02 -8.11
C PRO A 24 -4.58 17.30 -8.40
N TRP A 25 -4.60 16.00 -8.30
CA TRP A 25 -3.42 15.19 -8.58
C TRP A 25 -3.75 14.19 -9.69
N PRO A 26 -3.27 14.44 -10.92
CA PRO A 26 -3.62 13.59 -12.05
C PRO A 26 -2.87 12.25 -11.99
N VAL A 27 -3.43 11.27 -12.68
CA VAL A 27 -2.73 10.03 -13.02
C VAL A 27 -1.51 10.37 -13.90
N PRO A 28 -0.35 9.73 -13.72
CA PRO A 28 0.82 9.94 -14.57
C PRO A 28 0.49 9.81 -16.06
N LYS A 29 1.02 10.70 -16.89
CA LYS A 29 0.59 10.87 -18.28
C LYS A 29 0.69 9.58 -19.12
N ALA A 30 1.83 8.88 -19.04
CA ALA A 30 2.02 7.62 -19.75
C ALA A 30 0.98 6.56 -19.31
N PHE A 31 0.80 6.41 -18.00
CA PHE A 31 -0.18 5.48 -17.44
C PHE A 31 -1.64 5.88 -17.74
N GLY A 32 -1.93 7.19 -17.74
CA GLY A 32 -3.21 7.73 -18.17
C GLY A 32 -3.53 7.43 -19.64
N ALA A 33 -2.52 7.46 -20.52
CA ALA A 33 -2.68 7.09 -21.93
C ALA A 33 -3.06 5.61 -22.10
N VAL A 34 -2.40 4.71 -21.38
CA VAL A 34 -2.73 3.27 -21.39
C VAL A 34 -4.11 3.02 -20.80
N THR A 35 -4.44 3.68 -19.69
CA THR A 35 -5.79 3.64 -19.09
C THR A 35 -6.86 4.03 -20.11
N LYS A 36 -6.65 5.12 -20.85
CA LYS A 36 -7.58 5.59 -21.89
C LYS A 36 -7.68 4.61 -23.06
N ALA A 37 -6.57 4.05 -23.51
CA ALA A 37 -6.54 3.08 -24.62
C ALA A 37 -7.31 1.80 -24.28
N ASN A 38 -7.29 1.37 -23.03
CA ASN A 38 -7.97 0.14 -22.54
C ASN A 38 -9.34 0.40 -21.93
N ALA A 39 -9.85 1.64 -21.99
CA ALA A 39 -11.12 1.99 -21.38
C ALA A 39 -12.28 1.07 -21.84
N GLY A 40 -13.07 0.60 -20.88
CA GLY A 40 -14.23 -0.26 -21.13
C GLY A 40 -13.89 -1.72 -21.52
N GLN A 41 -12.63 -2.13 -21.50
CA GLN A 41 -12.24 -3.52 -21.77
C GLN A 41 -12.18 -4.41 -20.52
N ALA A 42 -12.10 -3.81 -19.31
CA ALA A 42 -12.03 -4.54 -18.06
C ALA A 42 -13.37 -5.18 -17.69
N VAL A 43 -13.33 -6.41 -17.20
CA VAL A 43 -14.46 -7.14 -16.63
C VAL A 43 -14.02 -7.88 -15.37
N ILE A 44 -14.92 -7.96 -14.37
CA ILE A 44 -14.75 -8.85 -13.23
C ILE A 44 -15.51 -10.13 -13.56
N THR A 45 -14.81 -11.23 -13.59
CA THR A 45 -15.38 -12.55 -13.90
C THR A 45 -16.20 -13.10 -12.71
N ALA A 46 -17.00 -14.12 -12.93
CA ALA A 46 -17.86 -14.71 -11.89
C ALA A 46 -17.05 -15.23 -10.68
N ASP A 47 -15.82 -15.68 -10.90
CA ASP A 47 -14.87 -16.10 -9.86
C ASP A 47 -14.13 -14.93 -9.20
N GLY A 48 -14.46 -13.67 -9.55
CA GLY A 48 -13.92 -12.46 -8.95
C GLY A 48 -12.60 -11.97 -9.54
N ASN A 49 -12.11 -12.58 -10.61
CA ASN A 49 -10.87 -12.17 -11.27
C ASN A 49 -11.05 -10.95 -12.18
N LEU A 50 -10.00 -10.15 -12.33
CA LEU A 50 -9.95 -9.03 -13.27
C LEU A 50 -9.38 -9.48 -14.60
N LYS A 51 -10.18 -9.41 -15.66
CA LYS A 51 -9.79 -9.78 -17.03
C LYS A 51 -10.26 -8.77 -18.05
N THR A 52 -9.75 -8.89 -19.26
CA THR A 52 -10.29 -8.20 -20.43
C THR A 52 -11.56 -8.91 -20.93
N LYS A 53 -12.39 -8.24 -21.73
CA LYS A 53 -13.54 -8.86 -22.42
C LYS A 53 -13.14 -10.07 -23.27
N SER A 54 -11.88 -10.15 -23.73
CA SER A 54 -11.35 -11.31 -24.46
C SER A 54 -10.87 -12.45 -23.58
N GLY A 55 -11.00 -12.35 -22.24
CA GLY A 55 -10.62 -13.39 -21.28
C GLY A 55 -9.16 -13.41 -20.85
N LYS A 56 -8.33 -12.48 -21.34
CA LYS A 56 -6.92 -12.34 -20.92
C LYS A 56 -6.84 -11.63 -19.56
N TRP A 57 -5.74 -11.81 -18.84
CA TRP A 57 -5.46 -11.02 -17.64
C TRP A 57 -5.44 -9.52 -17.94
N TRP A 58 -5.94 -8.72 -17.01
CA TRP A 58 -5.79 -7.27 -17.11
C TRP A 58 -4.36 -6.87 -16.78
N ILE A 59 -3.71 -6.19 -17.72
CA ILE A 59 -2.31 -5.81 -17.59
C ILE A 59 -2.04 -4.38 -18.12
N GLY A 60 -3.06 -3.50 -18.10
CA GLY A 60 -2.88 -2.18 -18.72
C GLY A 60 -3.73 -1.07 -18.13
N GLY A 61 -3.17 -0.28 -17.24
CA GLY A 61 -3.79 0.92 -16.70
C GLY A 61 -4.88 0.66 -15.66
N ILE A 62 -5.59 1.72 -15.26
CA ILE A 62 -6.71 1.65 -14.31
C ILE A 62 -7.92 1.00 -15.00
N PRO A 63 -8.45 -0.12 -14.46
CA PRO A 63 -9.47 -0.91 -15.17
C PRO A 63 -10.85 -0.23 -15.24
N PHE A 64 -11.28 0.47 -14.19
CA PHE A 64 -12.60 1.09 -14.07
C PHE A 64 -12.46 2.56 -13.70
N PHE A 65 -11.85 3.36 -14.58
CA PHE A 65 -11.51 4.76 -14.26
C PHE A 65 -12.74 5.56 -13.76
N THR A 66 -13.91 5.29 -14.31
CA THR A 66 -15.20 5.78 -13.80
C THR A 66 -15.96 4.63 -13.17
N VAL A 67 -16.36 4.77 -11.92
CA VAL A 67 -17.17 3.79 -11.19
C VAL A 67 -18.54 4.40 -10.91
N ASP A 68 -19.59 3.75 -11.41
CA ASP A 68 -20.97 4.10 -11.06
C ASP A 68 -21.26 3.65 -9.63
N GLU A 69 -21.67 4.58 -8.78
CA GLU A 69 -21.99 4.32 -7.37
C GLU A 69 -23.15 3.34 -7.17
N LYS A 70 -24.04 3.23 -8.18
CA LYS A 70 -25.18 2.31 -8.17
C LYS A 70 -24.82 0.90 -8.61
N ASP A 71 -23.61 0.70 -9.13
CA ASP A 71 -23.15 -0.61 -9.55
C ASP A 71 -22.97 -1.53 -8.33
N PRO A 72 -23.59 -2.72 -8.28
CA PRO A 72 -23.40 -3.67 -7.19
C PRO A 72 -21.92 -4.05 -6.95
N GLN A 73 -21.08 -3.91 -7.98
CA GLN A 73 -19.66 -4.18 -7.90
C GLN A 73 -18.80 -2.91 -7.66
N ALA A 74 -19.42 -1.74 -7.37
CA ALA A 74 -18.71 -0.47 -7.23
C ALA A 74 -17.55 -0.56 -6.22
N GLY A 75 -17.75 -1.21 -5.07
CA GLY A 75 -16.71 -1.36 -4.05
C GLY A 75 -15.49 -2.12 -4.57
N VAL A 76 -15.69 -3.27 -5.18
CA VAL A 76 -14.57 -4.08 -5.72
C VAL A 76 -13.94 -3.42 -6.95
N LYS A 77 -14.71 -2.73 -7.80
CA LYS A 77 -14.18 -1.96 -8.94
C LYS A 77 -13.25 -0.84 -8.47
N ALA A 78 -13.68 -0.07 -7.46
CA ALA A 78 -12.85 0.98 -6.87
C ALA A 78 -11.56 0.40 -6.27
N TRP A 79 -11.62 -0.79 -5.66
CA TRP A 79 -10.42 -1.43 -5.12
C TRP A 79 -9.53 -2.04 -6.19
N TYR A 80 -10.08 -2.59 -7.28
CA TYR A 80 -9.28 -2.96 -8.45
C TYR A 80 -8.53 -1.77 -9.05
N ASN A 81 -9.17 -0.59 -9.09
CA ASN A 81 -8.48 0.62 -9.53
C ASN A 81 -7.29 0.94 -8.64
N GLN A 82 -7.47 0.86 -7.32
CA GLN A 82 -6.42 1.15 -6.33
C GLN A 82 -5.21 0.23 -6.50
N ILE A 83 -5.40 -1.09 -6.63
CA ILE A 83 -4.27 -2.01 -6.77
C ILE A 83 -3.58 -1.94 -8.13
N ASN A 84 -4.28 -1.45 -9.15
CA ASN A 84 -3.75 -1.23 -10.49
C ASN A 84 -3.26 0.21 -10.73
N THR A 85 -3.06 1.02 -9.69
CA THR A 85 -2.34 2.28 -9.84
C THR A 85 -0.87 2.03 -10.09
N TYR A 86 -0.23 2.91 -10.86
CA TYR A 86 1.16 2.75 -11.26
C TYR A 86 2.13 3.18 -10.16
N ASP A 87 2.97 2.29 -9.74
CA ASP A 87 4.01 2.49 -8.71
C ASP A 87 5.44 2.25 -9.27
N GLY A 88 5.62 2.36 -10.60
CA GLY A 88 6.84 1.95 -11.32
C GLY A 88 6.74 0.52 -11.83
N ASP A 89 7.68 0.12 -12.71
CA ASP A 89 7.81 -1.28 -13.17
C ASP A 89 8.61 -2.12 -12.18
N ASP A 90 9.44 -1.47 -11.42
CA ASP A 90 10.13 -1.96 -10.24
C ASP A 90 10.54 -0.78 -9.34
N PHE A 91 10.84 -1.06 -8.09
CA PHE A 91 11.42 -0.08 -7.18
C PHE A 91 12.31 -0.72 -6.13
N THR A 92 13.23 0.09 -5.58
CA THR A 92 13.94 -0.19 -4.34
C THR A 92 13.78 0.96 -3.37
N HIS A 93 13.51 0.63 -2.13
CA HIS A 93 13.70 1.48 -0.97
C HIS A 93 14.84 0.86 -0.18
N ASP A 94 16.07 1.31 -0.44
CA ASP A 94 17.27 0.69 0.14
C ASP A 94 17.47 1.03 1.62
N TRP A 95 16.66 1.98 2.15
CA TRP A 95 16.57 2.29 3.57
C TRP A 95 15.16 2.73 3.96
N VAL A 96 14.53 1.95 4.81
CA VAL A 96 13.20 2.21 5.39
C VAL A 96 13.34 2.13 6.90
N SER A 97 12.97 3.19 7.60
CA SER A 97 12.95 3.23 9.05
C SER A 97 11.53 2.99 9.57
N MET A 98 11.35 2.01 10.42
CA MET A 98 10.12 1.75 11.15
C MET A 98 10.33 2.00 12.63
N PHE A 99 9.45 2.79 13.22
CA PHE A 99 9.53 3.17 14.63
C PHE A 99 8.41 2.52 15.44
N PHE A 100 8.71 2.21 16.69
CA PHE A 100 7.73 1.83 17.69
C PHE A 100 7.57 3.02 18.63
N VAL A 101 6.36 3.54 18.76
CA VAL A 101 6.08 4.76 19.52
C VAL A 101 5.00 4.48 20.54
N GLY A 102 5.37 4.52 21.80
CA GLY A 102 4.47 4.24 22.92
C GLY A 102 3.49 5.38 23.20
N SER A 103 2.61 5.15 24.19
CA SER A 103 1.48 6.02 24.52
C SER A 103 1.87 7.46 24.87
N ARG A 104 3.07 7.68 25.39
CA ARG A 104 3.60 9.00 25.75
C ARG A 104 4.42 9.65 24.65
N GLY A 105 4.44 9.07 23.42
CA GLY A 105 5.25 9.55 22.31
C GLY A 105 6.73 9.15 22.36
N GLN A 106 7.14 8.33 23.34
CA GLN A 106 8.49 7.83 23.42
C GLN A 106 8.76 6.83 22.29
N ARG A 107 9.92 6.94 21.65
CA ARG A 107 10.41 5.93 20.71
C ARG A 107 10.98 4.75 21.51
N GLU A 108 10.35 3.60 21.37
CA GLU A 108 10.71 2.37 22.09
C GLU A 108 11.74 1.54 21.31
N ARG A 109 11.57 1.49 19.99
CA ARG A 109 12.43 0.72 19.10
C ARG A 109 12.47 1.34 17.71
N THR A 110 13.55 1.09 16.99
CA THR A 110 13.66 1.36 15.56
C THR A 110 14.07 0.09 14.84
N VAL A 111 13.46 -0.20 13.70
CA VAL A 111 13.86 -1.27 12.79
C VAL A 111 14.18 -0.64 11.44
N GLU A 112 15.36 -0.93 10.92
CA GLU A 112 15.81 -0.49 9.61
C GLU A 112 15.75 -1.65 8.63
N MET A 113 15.23 -1.40 7.43
CA MET A 113 15.03 -2.44 6.44
C MET A 113 15.19 -1.91 5.02
N SER A 114 15.29 -2.81 4.05
CA SER A 114 15.12 -2.51 2.63
C SER A 114 13.85 -3.15 2.10
N TRP A 115 13.28 -2.55 1.06
CA TRP A 115 12.07 -3.03 0.42
C TRP A 115 12.21 -2.90 -1.11
N ASP A 116 12.22 -4.04 -1.79
CA ASP A 116 12.31 -4.14 -3.23
C ASP A 116 11.05 -4.77 -3.82
N ARG A 117 10.61 -4.31 -4.97
CA ARG A 117 9.51 -4.92 -5.72
C ARG A 117 9.81 -4.90 -7.22
N ILE A 118 9.39 -5.95 -7.92
CA ILE A 118 9.34 -6.02 -9.38
C ILE A 118 7.92 -6.40 -9.82
N PHE A 119 7.33 -5.62 -10.70
CA PHE A 119 6.10 -5.99 -11.38
C PHE A 119 6.44 -6.85 -12.60
N LEU A 120 5.77 -7.99 -12.73
CA LEU A 120 5.94 -8.89 -13.86
C LEU A 120 4.87 -8.68 -14.94
N THR A 121 3.76 -8.03 -14.57
CA THR A 121 2.70 -7.57 -15.46
C THR A 121 2.34 -6.11 -15.17
N SER A 122 1.60 -5.45 -16.05
CA SER A 122 1.25 -4.02 -15.96
C SER A 122 2.47 -3.08 -15.96
N ARG A 123 3.49 -3.44 -16.73
CA ARG A 123 4.71 -2.65 -16.91
C ARG A 123 4.52 -1.61 -18.01
N GLU A 124 5.05 -0.39 -17.80
CA GLU A 124 4.79 0.73 -18.70
C GLU A 124 6.06 1.40 -19.26
N ILE A 125 7.16 1.34 -18.54
CA ILE A 125 8.40 2.09 -18.87
C ILE A 125 9.51 1.17 -19.35
N LEU A 126 9.88 0.18 -18.52
CA LEU A 126 11.02 -0.70 -18.78
C LEU A 126 10.64 -1.89 -19.65
N PRO A 127 11.41 -2.20 -20.71
CA PRO A 127 11.23 -3.45 -21.44
C PRO A 127 11.67 -4.66 -20.56
N PRO A 128 11.08 -5.85 -20.76
CA PRO A 128 9.92 -6.09 -21.61
C PRO A 128 8.62 -5.56 -20.97
N LYS A 129 7.69 -5.10 -21.80
CA LYS A 129 6.39 -4.55 -21.40
C LYS A 129 5.30 -4.92 -22.43
N PRO A 130 4.01 -5.01 -22.05
CA PRO A 130 3.44 -4.76 -20.69
C PRO A 130 3.66 -5.91 -19.72
N SER A 131 4.23 -7.02 -20.15
CA SER A 131 4.60 -8.18 -19.32
C SER A 131 6.08 -8.46 -19.40
N TYR A 132 6.68 -8.92 -18.30
CA TYR A 132 8.09 -9.33 -18.28
C TYR A 132 8.32 -10.59 -19.14
N ASP A 133 7.42 -11.54 -19.05
CA ASP A 133 7.36 -12.72 -19.94
C ASP A 133 5.90 -12.94 -20.37
N PRO A 134 5.55 -12.72 -21.65
CA PRO A 134 4.20 -12.92 -22.15
C PRO A 134 3.68 -14.36 -22.05
N LYS A 135 4.56 -15.33 -21.78
CA LYS A 135 4.17 -16.73 -21.57
C LYS A 135 3.82 -17.05 -20.12
N VAL A 136 4.20 -16.18 -19.18
CA VAL A 136 4.04 -16.38 -17.74
C VAL A 136 3.43 -15.13 -17.11
N GLU A 137 2.17 -14.86 -17.43
CA GLU A 137 1.41 -13.69 -16.94
C GLU A 137 0.57 -14.02 -15.68
N ASP A 138 0.89 -15.07 -14.95
CA ASP A 138 0.16 -15.45 -13.74
C ASP A 138 0.62 -14.69 -12.50
N ILE A 139 1.87 -14.20 -12.46
CA ILE A 139 2.41 -13.42 -11.35
C ILE A 139 2.28 -11.92 -11.63
N PHE A 140 1.63 -11.20 -10.71
CA PHE A 140 1.50 -9.75 -10.79
C PHE A 140 2.80 -9.07 -10.38
N PHE A 141 3.29 -9.36 -9.16
CA PHE A 141 4.57 -8.85 -8.67
C PHE A 141 5.30 -9.85 -7.77
N LYS A 142 6.59 -9.62 -7.60
CA LYS A 142 7.41 -10.21 -6.53
C LYS A 142 7.94 -9.10 -5.64
N GLU A 143 7.96 -9.35 -4.34
CA GLU A 143 8.38 -8.38 -3.34
C GLU A 143 9.34 -9.00 -2.34
N LEU A 144 10.33 -8.23 -1.92
CA LEU A 144 11.38 -8.66 -1.03
C LEU A 144 11.66 -7.58 0.02
N VAL A 145 11.54 -7.94 1.28
CA VAL A 145 11.85 -7.06 2.42
C VAL A 145 12.96 -7.70 3.25
N TYR A 146 13.97 -6.92 3.63
CA TYR A 146 15.04 -7.35 4.51
C TYR A 146 15.23 -6.41 5.68
N VAL A 147 15.36 -6.97 6.88
CA VAL A 147 15.74 -6.22 8.07
C VAL A 147 17.28 -6.08 8.13
N GLN A 148 17.73 -4.84 8.25
CA GLN A 148 19.14 -4.47 8.33
C GLN A 148 19.58 -4.22 9.78
N SER A 149 18.69 -3.75 10.63
CA SER A 149 18.91 -3.40 12.03
C SER A 149 17.59 -3.51 12.81
N PRO A 150 17.59 -3.81 14.11
CA PRO A 150 18.74 -4.07 15.00
C PRO A 150 19.29 -5.49 14.87
N ALA A 151 20.40 -5.77 15.56
CA ALA A 151 21.15 -7.01 15.45
C ALA A 151 20.36 -8.29 15.73
N ASP A 152 19.36 -8.24 16.60
CA ASP A 152 18.47 -9.38 16.93
C ASP A 152 17.50 -9.74 15.81
N LEU A 153 17.24 -8.81 14.89
CA LEU A 153 16.38 -9.00 13.71
C LEU A 153 17.17 -8.99 12.39
N GLN A 154 18.43 -8.59 12.43
CA GLN A 154 19.25 -8.46 11.23
C GLN A 154 19.27 -9.76 10.41
N GLY A 155 19.06 -9.60 9.10
CA GLY A 155 18.99 -10.72 8.16
C GLY A 155 17.61 -11.39 8.08
N PHE A 156 16.63 -11.02 8.94
CA PHE A 156 15.23 -11.44 8.68
C PHE A 156 14.79 -10.93 7.31
N GLY A 157 14.22 -11.80 6.49
CA GLY A 157 13.73 -11.44 5.17
C GLY A 157 12.37 -12.04 4.89
N ASN A 158 11.57 -11.31 4.11
CA ASN A 158 10.29 -11.78 3.60
C ASN A 158 10.25 -11.65 2.08
N LEU A 159 9.89 -12.72 1.39
CA LEU A 159 9.70 -12.78 -0.05
C LEU A 159 8.26 -13.16 -0.35
N THR A 160 7.57 -12.35 -1.15
CA THR A 160 6.17 -12.57 -1.53
C THR A 160 6.00 -12.59 -3.05
N TYR A 161 5.23 -13.55 -3.56
CA TYR A 161 4.73 -13.59 -4.94
C TYR A 161 3.23 -13.36 -4.92
N ARG A 162 2.77 -12.28 -5.54
CA ARG A 162 1.37 -11.97 -5.77
C ARG A 162 0.95 -12.43 -7.16
N TYR A 163 -0.20 -13.04 -7.25
CA TYR A 163 -0.75 -13.55 -8.51
C TYR A 163 -1.81 -12.63 -9.11
N ASN A 164 -1.97 -12.69 -10.43
CA ASN A 164 -3.10 -12.06 -11.12
C ASN A 164 -4.42 -12.79 -10.79
N ASP A 165 -4.37 -14.10 -10.54
CA ASP A 165 -5.51 -14.86 -10.03
C ASP A 165 -5.79 -14.49 -8.56
N GLN A 166 -6.87 -13.77 -8.34
CA GLN A 166 -7.28 -13.27 -7.03
C GLN A 166 -7.88 -14.34 -6.12
N ASN A 167 -8.08 -15.56 -6.62
CA ASN A 167 -8.46 -16.73 -5.81
C ASN A 167 -7.23 -17.44 -5.24
N LYS A 168 -6.07 -17.24 -5.88
CA LYS A 168 -4.81 -17.82 -5.46
C LYS A 168 -4.22 -17.04 -4.30
N SER A 169 -3.83 -17.73 -3.24
CA SER A 169 -3.08 -17.12 -2.14
C SER A 169 -1.68 -16.74 -2.60
N ASP A 170 -1.12 -15.70 -1.99
CA ASP A 170 0.29 -15.37 -2.18
C ASP A 170 1.18 -16.54 -1.78
N ASP A 171 2.25 -16.74 -2.52
CA ASP A 171 3.39 -17.51 -2.03
C ASP A 171 4.29 -16.58 -1.23
N SER A 172 4.35 -16.80 0.07
CA SER A 172 5.15 -15.97 0.98
C SER A 172 6.16 -16.83 1.73
N PHE A 173 7.40 -16.35 1.82
CA PHE A 173 8.53 -17.05 2.42
C PHE A 173 9.24 -16.12 3.37
N ALA A 174 9.54 -16.59 4.59
CA ALA A 174 10.38 -15.88 5.54
C ALA A 174 11.71 -16.60 5.75
N TYR A 175 12.81 -15.87 5.66
CA TYR A 175 14.09 -16.32 6.17
C TYR A 175 14.24 -15.88 7.63
N ILE A 176 14.52 -16.84 8.51
CA ILE A 176 14.67 -16.60 9.94
C ILE A 176 16.12 -16.87 10.33
N PRO A 177 16.93 -15.82 10.62
CA PRO A 177 18.37 -15.96 10.88
C PRO A 177 18.70 -16.95 12.00
N ALA A 178 17.96 -16.90 13.11
CA ALA A 178 18.16 -17.80 14.25
C ALA A 178 17.99 -19.28 13.88
N MET A 179 17.21 -19.58 12.84
CA MET A 179 16.98 -20.94 12.35
C MET A 179 17.83 -21.27 11.12
N ARG A 180 18.42 -20.27 10.47
CA ARG A 180 19.14 -20.36 9.18
C ARG A 180 18.33 -21.08 8.09
N ARG A 181 16.99 -20.84 8.08
CA ARG A 181 16.07 -21.54 7.19
C ARG A 181 15.03 -20.61 6.60
N VAL A 182 14.65 -20.89 5.36
CA VAL A 182 13.48 -20.32 4.72
C VAL A 182 12.25 -21.15 5.11
N ARG A 183 11.18 -20.48 5.54
CA ARG A 183 9.87 -21.08 5.83
C ARG A 183 8.83 -20.49 4.89
N ARG A 184 7.94 -21.33 4.37
CA ARG A 184 6.74 -20.86 3.69
C ARG A 184 5.73 -20.42 4.74
N LEU A 185 5.14 -19.23 4.53
CA LEU A 185 4.09 -18.70 5.38
C LEU A 185 2.71 -19.07 4.84
N THR A 186 1.74 -19.22 5.72
CA THR A 186 0.33 -19.40 5.36
C THR A 186 -0.33 -18.06 5.05
N SER A 187 -1.45 -18.07 4.34
CA SER A 187 -2.19 -16.84 3.99
C SER A 187 -2.65 -16.05 5.22
N GLY A 188 -3.01 -16.71 6.32
CA GLY A 188 -3.41 -16.06 7.57
C GLY A 188 -2.27 -15.31 8.26
N GLN A 189 -1.04 -15.82 8.16
CA GLN A 189 0.16 -15.17 8.73
C GLN A 189 0.52 -13.84 8.08
N ARG A 190 -0.11 -13.51 6.95
CA ARG A 190 -0.01 -12.18 6.34
C ARG A 190 -0.51 -11.06 7.28
N PHE A 191 -1.38 -11.40 8.23
CA PHE A 191 -1.93 -10.49 9.23
C PHE A 191 -1.26 -10.57 10.60
N ASP A 192 -0.19 -11.35 10.73
CA ASP A 192 0.66 -11.30 11.92
C ASP A 192 1.43 -9.97 11.94
N ALA A 193 1.66 -9.45 13.15
CA ALA A 193 2.43 -8.23 13.36
C ALA A 193 3.82 -8.35 12.71
N PHE A 194 4.12 -7.52 11.73
CA PHE A 194 5.40 -7.56 11.02
C PHE A 194 6.51 -7.13 11.97
N VAL A 195 7.43 -8.07 12.26
CA VAL A 195 8.52 -7.92 13.24
C VAL A 195 8.11 -7.28 14.58
N GLY A 196 6.83 -7.47 14.97
CA GLY A 196 6.27 -6.99 16.22
C GLY A 196 5.65 -5.59 16.20
N CYS A 197 5.61 -4.91 15.05
CA CYS A 197 4.97 -3.58 14.93
C CYS A 197 3.42 -3.67 14.88
N ASP A 198 2.76 -2.51 14.90
CA ASP A 198 1.28 -2.46 14.81
C ASP A 198 0.73 -2.82 13.44
N SER A 199 1.59 -2.88 12.43
CA SER A 199 1.21 -3.19 11.05
C SER A 199 1.49 -4.66 10.73
N ALA A 200 0.69 -5.21 9.84
CA ALA A 200 0.94 -6.47 9.17
C ALA A 200 1.21 -6.23 7.68
N ILE A 201 1.81 -7.20 6.97
CA ILE A 201 2.01 -7.12 5.52
C ILE A 201 0.66 -6.91 4.79
N GLY A 202 -0.42 -7.52 5.30
CA GLY A 202 -1.78 -7.34 4.77
C GLY A 202 -2.35 -5.93 4.94
N ASP A 203 -1.74 -5.08 5.76
CA ASP A 203 -2.15 -3.69 5.97
C ASP A 203 -1.48 -2.70 5.01
N PHE A 204 -0.45 -3.14 4.28
CA PHE A 204 0.22 -2.27 3.31
C PHE A 204 -0.76 -1.81 2.23
N ARG A 205 -0.54 -0.60 1.70
CA ARG A 205 -1.46 0.04 0.76
C ARG A 205 -2.90 0.13 1.29
N THR A 206 -3.05 0.17 2.62
CA THR A 206 -4.28 0.12 3.43
C THR A 206 -4.97 -1.26 3.49
N LEU A 207 -4.94 -2.04 2.43
CA LEU A 207 -5.32 -3.46 2.40
C LEU A 207 -4.73 -4.12 1.15
N ASP A 208 -3.70 -4.93 1.32
CA ASP A 208 -3.02 -5.66 0.25
C ASP A 208 -3.31 -7.16 0.35
N VAL A 209 -4.37 -7.59 -0.32
CA VAL A 209 -4.90 -8.97 -0.26
C VAL A 209 -5.42 -9.43 -1.63
N PRO A 210 -5.54 -10.74 -1.87
CA PRO A 210 -6.30 -11.27 -3.00
C PRO A 210 -7.78 -10.88 -2.91
N LEU A 211 -8.29 -10.11 -3.90
CA LEU A 211 -9.59 -9.46 -3.81
C LEU A 211 -10.78 -10.43 -3.83
N ALA A 212 -10.68 -11.53 -4.57
CA ALA A 212 -11.74 -12.52 -4.66
C ALA A 212 -12.04 -13.24 -3.33
N ARG A 213 -11.13 -13.13 -2.36
CA ARG A 213 -11.28 -13.71 -1.01
C ARG A 213 -11.99 -12.79 -0.01
N TRP A 214 -12.41 -11.61 -0.46
CA TRP A 214 -13.09 -10.61 0.37
C TRP A 214 -14.43 -10.20 -0.25
N ASN A 215 -15.36 -9.77 0.59
CA ASN A 215 -16.60 -9.11 0.18
C ASN A 215 -16.38 -7.61 0.22
N TRP A 216 -16.87 -6.91 -0.78
CA TRP A 216 -16.63 -5.49 -1.00
C TRP A 216 -17.96 -4.76 -1.12
N LYS A 217 -18.19 -3.78 -0.27
CA LYS A 217 -19.39 -2.97 -0.28
C LYS A 217 -19.01 -1.50 -0.37
N LEU A 218 -19.45 -0.81 -1.40
CA LEU A 218 -19.41 0.65 -1.42
C LEU A 218 -20.41 1.17 -0.38
N ILE A 219 -19.94 1.99 0.58
CA ILE A 219 -20.79 2.60 1.61
C ILE A 219 -21.23 3.98 1.18
N ASP A 220 -20.30 4.77 0.58
CA ASP A 220 -20.50 6.19 0.36
C ASP A 220 -19.49 6.74 -0.65
N VAL A 221 -19.87 7.81 -1.37
CA VAL A 221 -18.97 8.61 -2.19
C VAL A 221 -19.25 10.08 -1.89
N GLN A 222 -18.33 10.74 -1.20
CA GLN A 222 -18.52 12.14 -0.83
C GLN A 222 -17.17 12.80 -0.51
N PRO A 223 -17.14 14.14 -0.35
CA PRO A 223 -15.94 14.83 0.06
C PRO A 223 -15.47 14.37 1.44
N LYS A 224 -14.17 14.03 1.54
CA LYS A 224 -13.51 13.64 2.80
C LYS A 224 -12.15 14.30 2.94
N LEU A 225 -11.76 14.56 4.18
CA LEU A 225 -10.39 14.96 4.50
C LEU A 225 -9.46 13.76 4.36
N THR A 226 -8.38 13.95 3.64
CA THR A 226 -7.34 12.93 3.38
C THR A 226 -5.95 13.53 3.47
N THR A 227 -4.96 12.69 3.75
CA THR A 227 -3.54 13.02 3.78
C THR A 227 -2.83 12.79 2.45
N LEU A 228 -3.56 12.42 1.40
CA LEU A 228 -2.97 12.27 0.08
C LEU A 228 -2.36 13.58 -0.39
N PHE A 229 -1.10 13.48 -0.86
CA PHE A 229 -0.30 14.63 -1.30
C PHE A 229 -0.17 15.71 -0.24
N SER A 230 -0.05 15.29 1.00
CA SER A 230 0.10 16.17 2.15
C SER A 230 1.44 16.91 2.18
N CYS A 231 2.37 16.56 1.30
CA CYS A 231 3.73 17.08 1.30
C CYS A 231 4.03 17.94 0.07
N ASP A 232 3.42 19.11 -0.01
CA ASP A 232 3.99 20.24 -0.78
C ASP A 232 5.37 20.64 -0.23
N TYR A 233 5.64 20.20 0.98
CA TYR A 233 6.83 20.54 1.75
C TYR A 233 8.15 20.08 1.12
N ILE A 234 8.17 19.02 0.31
CA ILE A 234 9.43 18.46 -0.21
C ILE A 234 9.89 19.19 -1.47
N THR A 235 8.95 19.71 -2.28
CA THR A 235 9.27 20.45 -3.50
C THR A 235 9.67 21.89 -3.20
N GLU A 236 9.17 22.49 -2.13
CA GLU A 236 9.37 23.89 -1.79
C GLU A 236 10.57 24.13 -0.86
N ASN A 237 11.02 23.09 -0.15
CA ASN A 237 12.10 23.24 0.82
C ASN A 237 13.03 22.03 0.84
N LYS A 238 14.19 22.13 0.17
CA LYS A 238 15.25 21.10 0.17
C LYS A 238 15.71 20.68 1.59
N ASN A 239 15.46 21.51 2.59
CA ASN A 239 15.71 21.21 4.02
C ASN A 239 14.54 20.50 4.70
N ALA A 240 13.35 20.42 4.08
CA ALA A 240 12.21 19.68 4.62
C ALA A 240 12.39 18.16 4.52
N GLN A 241 13.36 17.68 3.74
CA GLN A 241 13.77 16.27 3.69
C GLN A 241 14.12 15.67 5.05
N ARG A 242 14.35 16.50 6.06
CA ARG A 242 14.70 16.09 7.43
C ARG A 242 13.52 16.08 8.41
N ARG A 243 12.34 16.53 8.00
CA ARG A 243 11.18 16.55 8.89
C ARG A 243 10.31 15.34 8.62
N HIS A 244 10.60 14.29 9.34
CA HIS A 244 9.72 13.16 9.50
C HIS A 244 8.33 13.66 9.93
N PRO A 245 7.20 13.10 9.40
CA PRO A 245 5.87 13.43 9.88
C PRO A 245 5.70 13.18 11.38
N THR A 246 6.47 12.24 11.94
CA THR A 246 6.61 12.05 13.38
C THR A 246 8.00 12.50 13.82
N THR A 247 8.14 13.70 14.37
CA THR A 247 9.36 14.07 15.08
C THR A 247 9.53 13.22 16.33
N VAL A 248 10.77 13.07 16.79
CA VAL A 248 11.06 12.39 18.05
C VAL A 248 10.24 13.05 19.16
N GLY A 249 9.40 12.27 19.85
CA GLY A 249 8.48 12.77 20.87
C GLY A 249 7.03 12.97 20.40
N ASP A 250 6.76 12.90 19.11
CA ASP A 250 5.40 13.01 18.56
C ASP A 250 4.83 11.61 18.28
N LYS A 251 3.73 11.27 18.92
CA LYS A 251 3.00 10.04 18.66
C LYS A 251 2.24 10.10 17.33
N PHE A 252 1.73 11.25 16.97
CA PHE A 252 0.92 11.46 15.78
C PHE A 252 1.67 12.24 14.70
N PRO A 253 1.46 11.87 13.42
CA PRO A 253 2.08 12.58 12.32
C PRO A 253 1.50 13.99 12.15
N ARG A 254 2.35 14.96 11.84
CA ARG A 254 1.96 16.32 11.48
C ARG A 254 1.88 16.45 9.97
N MET A 255 0.68 16.38 9.43
CA MET A 255 0.43 16.35 8.00
C MET A 255 -0.58 17.39 7.57
N ASN A 256 -0.46 17.84 6.31
CA ASN A 256 -1.50 18.62 5.67
C ASN A 256 -2.67 17.72 5.27
N TRP A 257 -3.87 18.13 5.63
CA TRP A 257 -5.11 17.47 5.26
C TRP A 257 -5.82 18.29 4.20
N ARG A 258 -6.34 17.63 3.19
CA ARG A 258 -7.08 18.27 2.09
C ARG A 258 -8.45 17.65 1.94
N LEU A 259 -9.45 18.49 1.63
CA LEU A 259 -10.78 18.01 1.32
C LEU A 259 -10.79 17.46 -0.11
N TRP A 260 -10.72 16.13 -0.25
CA TRP A 260 -10.81 15.46 -1.54
C TRP A 260 -12.29 15.33 -1.95
N PRO A 261 -12.70 15.73 -3.19
CA PRO A 261 -14.12 15.87 -3.53
C PRO A 261 -14.85 14.52 -3.65
N ASN A 262 -14.17 13.48 -4.12
CA ASN A 262 -14.79 12.19 -4.44
C ASN A 262 -14.00 11.06 -3.76
N VAL A 263 -14.33 10.75 -2.51
CA VAL A 263 -13.73 9.62 -1.78
C VAL A 263 -14.72 8.49 -1.72
N TYR A 264 -14.32 7.36 -2.28
CA TYR A 264 -15.05 6.08 -2.21
C TYR A 264 -14.76 5.43 -0.87
N VAL A 265 -15.78 5.35 -0.02
CA VAL A 265 -15.70 4.67 1.27
C VAL A 265 -16.17 3.23 1.09
N ILE A 266 -15.29 2.28 1.30
CA ILE A 266 -15.50 0.88 0.96
C ILE A 266 -15.37 0.04 2.22
N GLU A 267 -16.38 -0.78 2.54
CA GLU A 267 -16.26 -1.81 3.56
C GLU A 267 -15.77 -3.10 2.92
N ALA A 268 -14.69 -3.65 3.45
CA ALA A 268 -14.09 -4.92 3.05
C ALA A 268 -14.18 -5.91 4.22
N THR A 269 -14.80 -7.08 3.98
CA THR A 269 -14.92 -8.15 4.97
C THR A 269 -14.33 -9.46 4.43
N PRO A 270 -13.50 -10.16 5.20
CA PRO A 270 -12.94 -11.44 4.74
C PRO A 270 -14.07 -12.46 4.56
N LYS A 271 -13.99 -13.29 3.51
CA LYS A 271 -14.97 -14.35 3.28
C LYS A 271 -14.88 -15.47 4.33
N THR A 272 -13.66 -15.74 4.78
CA THR A 272 -13.40 -16.76 5.83
C THR A 272 -12.39 -16.26 6.85
N ARG A 273 -12.34 -16.89 8.02
CA ARG A 273 -11.31 -16.61 9.03
C ARG A 273 -9.90 -17.01 8.59
N GLY A 274 -9.78 -17.93 7.64
CA GLY A 274 -8.50 -18.26 7.01
C GLY A 274 -7.96 -17.15 6.10
N ASP A 275 -8.83 -16.27 5.59
CA ASP A 275 -8.43 -15.13 4.77
C ASP A 275 -7.93 -13.94 5.61
N CYS A 276 -8.53 -13.75 6.79
CA CYS A 276 -8.06 -12.79 7.79
C CYS A 276 -8.51 -13.23 9.20
N PRO A 277 -7.58 -13.73 10.02
CA PRO A 277 -7.92 -14.23 11.36
C PRO A 277 -8.14 -13.12 12.38
N VAL A 278 -7.69 -11.90 12.14
CA VAL A 278 -7.60 -10.82 13.15
C VAL A 278 -8.64 -9.71 12.99
N TYR A 279 -9.09 -9.42 11.76
CA TYR A 279 -10.07 -8.36 11.51
C TYR A 279 -11.45 -8.92 11.18
N SER A 280 -12.49 -8.30 11.75
CA SER A 280 -13.87 -8.55 11.29
C SER A 280 -14.15 -7.84 9.97
N LYS A 281 -13.61 -6.62 9.82
CA LYS A 281 -13.70 -5.80 8.61
C LYS A 281 -12.63 -4.71 8.60
N LYS A 282 -12.43 -4.14 7.41
CA LYS A 282 -11.76 -2.83 7.23
C LYS A 282 -12.68 -1.87 6.49
N VAL A 283 -12.60 -0.60 6.82
CA VAL A 283 -13.24 0.49 6.07
C VAL A 283 -12.13 1.30 5.42
N LEU A 284 -12.17 1.37 4.10
CA LEU A 284 -11.10 1.85 3.23
C LEU A 284 -11.56 3.12 2.52
N TRP A 285 -10.63 4.07 2.31
CA TRP A 285 -10.90 5.32 1.64
C TRP A 285 -10.02 5.45 0.42
N SER A 286 -10.64 5.33 -0.76
CA SER A 286 -9.99 5.43 -2.06
C SER A 286 -10.39 6.73 -2.75
N MET A 287 -9.43 7.51 -3.21
CA MET A 287 -9.68 8.81 -3.83
C MET A 287 -10.00 8.66 -5.30
N GLY A 288 -11.21 9.05 -5.70
CA GLY A 288 -11.61 9.05 -7.10
C GLY A 288 -10.69 9.93 -7.96
N GLY A 289 -10.44 9.48 -9.18
CA GLY A 289 -9.58 10.15 -10.15
C GLY A 289 -8.15 9.62 -10.18
N ASN A 290 -7.47 9.47 -9.06
CA ASN A 290 -6.14 8.84 -8.99
C ASN A 290 -6.14 7.44 -8.35
N TRP A 291 -7.22 7.08 -7.67
CA TRP A 291 -7.48 5.77 -7.07
C TRP A 291 -6.48 5.32 -5.99
N LYS A 292 -5.69 6.22 -5.43
CA LYS A 292 -4.87 5.90 -4.27
C LYS A 292 -5.72 5.81 -3.01
N SER A 293 -5.36 4.91 -2.10
CA SER A 293 -6.01 4.79 -0.79
C SER A 293 -5.08 5.35 0.30
N GLY A 294 -5.51 6.42 0.94
CA GLY A 294 -4.73 7.10 1.98
C GLY A 294 -5.10 6.71 3.40
N LEU A 295 -6.21 6.00 3.60
CA LEU A 295 -6.75 5.76 4.93
C LEU A 295 -7.53 4.46 5.02
N ALA A 296 -7.37 3.74 6.14
CA ALA A 296 -8.20 2.62 6.51
C ALA A 296 -8.40 2.53 8.03
N ASP A 297 -9.62 2.21 8.43
CA ASP A 297 -9.93 1.78 9.80
C ASP A 297 -10.16 0.26 9.83
N ALA A 298 -9.47 -0.45 10.71
CA ALA A 298 -9.61 -1.88 10.91
C ALA A 298 -10.32 -2.16 12.24
N TYR A 299 -11.20 -3.14 12.24
CA TYR A 299 -12.03 -3.53 13.37
C TYR A 299 -11.68 -4.95 13.82
N ASP A 300 -11.56 -5.15 15.13
CA ASP A 300 -11.33 -6.47 15.71
C ASP A 300 -12.51 -7.42 15.51
N LEU A 301 -12.39 -8.65 15.98
CA LEU A 301 -13.41 -9.68 15.82
C LEU A 301 -14.71 -9.39 16.57
N GLN A 302 -14.68 -8.48 17.57
CA GLN A 302 -15.84 -7.99 18.30
C GLN A 302 -16.47 -6.75 17.63
N GLY A 303 -15.90 -6.29 16.50
CA GLY A 303 -16.39 -5.10 15.80
C GLY A 303 -15.95 -3.79 16.43
N LYS A 304 -15.01 -3.79 17.37
CA LYS A 304 -14.45 -2.59 17.97
C LYS A 304 -13.33 -2.05 17.11
N LEU A 305 -13.27 -0.73 16.94
CA LEU A 305 -12.16 -0.07 16.25
C LEU A 305 -10.84 -0.45 16.92
N TRP A 306 -9.93 -0.98 16.12
CA TRP A 306 -8.62 -1.45 16.60
C TRP A 306 -7.49 -0.61 16.04
N LYS A 307 -7.34 -0.56 14.71
CA LYS A 307 -6.22 0.12 14.08
C LYS A 307 -6.69 1.12 13.03
N THR A 308 -5.95 2.21 12.90
CA THR A 308 -6.06 3.15 11.77
C THR A 308 -4.74 3.19 11.03
N THR A 309 -4.81 2.91 9.74
CA THR A 309 -3.66 2.97 8.82
C THR A 309 -3.77 4.21 7.96
N GLN A 310 -2.66 4.93 7.81
CA GLN A 310 -2.56 6.09 6.92
C GLN A 310 -1.38 5.88 5.97
N ASN A 311 -1.60 6.11 4.68
CA ASN A 311 -0.57 6.15 3.66
C ASN A 311 -0.38 7.58 3.20
N TYR A 312 0.86 8.00 3.10
CA TYR A 312 1.24 9.32 2.64
C TYR A 312 1.91 9.18 1.29
N PHE A 313 1.36 9.86 0.29
CA PHE A 313 1.88 9.82 -1.07
C PHE A 313 2.49 11.16 -1.42
N TYR A 314 3.59 11.10 -2.16
CA TYR A 314 4.19 12.27 -2.78
C TYR A 314 4.05 12.20 -4.29
N GLY A 315 3.94 13.38 -4.89
CA GLY A 315 4.27 13.54 -6.28
C GLY A 315 5.76 13.78 -6.42
N TYR A 316 6.41 12.95 -7.19
CA TYR A 316 7.80 13.16 -7.55
C TYR A 316 7.88 14.08 -8.76
N GLY A 317 8.56 15.22 -8.62
CA GLY A 317 8.89 16.05 -9.78
C GLY A 317 9.21 17.50 -9.45
N ASP A 318 10.08 18.07 -10.23
CA ASP A 318 10.41 19.50 -10.30
C ASP A 318 9.40 20.33 -11.12
N GLY A 319 8.13 19.91 -11.14
CA GLY A 319 7.09 20.47 -11.99
C GLY A 319 7.10 19.96 -13.44
N LYS A 320 8.18 19.31 -13.88
CA LYS A 320 8.29 18.70 -15.23
C LYS A 320 8.17 17.18 -15.23
N VAL A 321 8.34 16.55 -14.09
CA VAL A 321 8.41 15.08 -13.92
C VAL A 321 7.04 14.46 -13.66
N LEU A 322 5.97 15.24 -13.54
CA LEU A 322 4.58 14.73 -13.61
C LEU A 322 4.31 13.93 -14.90
N ASP A 323 5.15 14.07 -15.92
CA ASP A 323 5.04 13.34 -17.16
C ASP A 323 5.58 11.90 -17.10
N LEU A 324 6.33 11.51 -16.07
CA LEU A 324 7.09 10.26 -16.06
C LEU A 324 6.88 9.35 -14.87
N LEU A 325 6.43 9.83 -13.71
CA LEU A 325 6.54 9.04 -12.50
C LEU A 325 5.25 8.91 -11.71
N ALA A 326 5.16 7.82 -11.06
CA ALA A 326 4.10 7.33 -10.22
C ALA A 326 3.89 8.18 -8.97
N HIS A 327 2.73 8.00 -8.38
CA HIS A 327 2.44 8.48 -7.04
C HIS A 327 2.94 7.45 -6.05
N PHE A 328 3.93 7.79 -5.24
CA PHE A 328 4.56 6.85 -4.33
C PHE A 328 4.08 7.02 -2.91
N GLU A 329 3.87 5.87 -2.26
CA GLU A 329 3.79 5.80 -0.82
C GLU A 329 5.15 6.21 -0.23
N HIS A 330 5.14 7.27 0.55
CA HIS A 330 6.33 7.78 1.20
C HIS A 330 6.45 7.26 2.61
N ASP A 331 5.41 7.43 3.35
CA ASP A 331 5.32 7.01 4.71
C ASP A 331 4.06 6.20 4.89
N PHE A 332 4.17 5.27 5.76
CA PHE A 332 3.09 4.42 6.21
C PHE A 332 2.99 4.57 7.72
N TYR A 333 1.79 4.70 8.22
CA TYR A 333 1.55 4.92 9.64
C TYR A 333 0.40 4.05 10.11
N THR A 334 0.62 3.30 11.17
CA THR A 334 -0.45 2.55 11.83
C THR A 334 -0.54 2.97 13.29
N TYR A 335 -1.76 3.26 13.73
CA TYR A 335 -2.08 3.55 15.11
C TYR A 335 -3.00 2.48 15.68
N ASP A 336 -2.58 1.85 16.77
CA ASP A 336 -3.39 0.93 17.56
C ASP A 336 -4.16 1.70 18.62
N HIS A 337 -5.50 1.79 18.44
CA HIS A 337 -6.38 2.52 19.37
C HIS A 337 -6.56 1.83 20.71
N GLN A 338 -6.33 0.51 20.75
CA GLN A 338 -6.53 -0.29 21.97
C GLN A 338 -5.27 -0.32 22.82
N ALA A 339 -4.10 -0.39 22.20
CA ALA A 339 -2.81 -0.34 22.87
C ALA A 339 -2.31 1.10 23.11
N ASP A 340 -2.91 2.11 22.46
CA ASP A 340 -2.41 3.49 22.42
C ASP A 340 -0.96 3.57 21.94
N HIS A 341 -0.65 2.85 20.89
CA HIS A 341 0.68 2.67 20.32
C HIS A 341 0.68 3.00 18.82
N ALA A 342 1.82 3.39 18.29
CA ALA A 342 1.95 3.72 16.87
C ALA A 342 3.20 3.10 16.24
N SER A 343 3.07 2.72 14.98
CA SER A 343 4.19 2.28 14.14
C SER A 343 4.26 3.13 12.87
N PRO A 344 4.95 4.27 12.90
CA PRO A 344 5.29 5.03 11.70
C PRO A 344 6.43 4.37 10.93
N TRP A 345 6.28 4.32 9.61
CA TRP A 345 7.29 3.90 8.66
C TRP A 345 7.72 5.09 7.83
N HIS A 346 9.01 5.25 7.67
CA HIS A 346 9.59 6.36 6.93
C HIS A 346 10.55 5.87 5.86
N ILE A 347 10.40 6.41 4.66
CA ILE A 347 11.29 6.12 3.54
C ILE A 347 11.94 7.43 3.12
N ASP A 348 13.20 7.62 3.42
CA ASP A 348 13.93 8.83 3.07
C ASP A 348 14.10 8.95 1.55
N PHE A 349 13.96 10.17 1.04
CA PHE A 349 13.94 10.46 -0.39
C PHE A 349 15.14 9.94 -1.19
N PRO A 350 16.40 10.07 -0.73
CA PRO A 350 17.56 9.55 -1.45
C PRO A 350 17.56 8.02 -1.59
N HIS A 351 16.82 7.33 -0.71
CA HIS A 351 16.74 5.87 -0.63
C HIS A 351 15.64 5.27 -1.49
N ARG A 352 14.98 6.07 -2.34
CA ARG A 352 13.94 5.63 -3.27
C ARG A 352 14.44 5.69 -4.68
N LYS A 353 14.34 4.56 -5.35
CA LYS A 353 14.69 4.46 -6.77
C LYS A 353 13.61 3.65 -7.47
N PHE A 354 13.19 4.12 -8.64
CA PHE A 354 12.15 3.48 -9.44
C PHE A 354 12.69 3.16 -10.81
N ASN A 355 12.15 2.13 -11.42
CA ASN A 355 12.57 1.68 -12.74
C ASN A 355 14.08 1.43 -12.79
N VAL A 356 14.59 0.73 -11.77
CA VAL A 356 16.03 0.42 -11.63
C VAL A 356 16.48 -0.75 -12.50
N GLY A 357 15.53 -1.49 -13.09
CA GLY A 357 15.81 -2.59 -14.00
C GLY A 357 16.11 -3.91 -13.30
N PHE A 358 15.39 -4.21 -12.23
CA PHE A 358 15.50 -5.52 -11.56
C PHE A 358 15.13 -6.68 -12.48
N THR A 359 15.76 -7.83 -12.22
CA THR A 359 15.39 -9.11 -12.84
C THR A 359 14.70 -10.03 -11.84
N PRO A 360 13.81 -10.94 -12.30
CA PRO A 360 13.06 -11.84 -11.42
C PRO A 360 13.91 -12.78 -10.56
N GLU A 361 15.16 -13.05 -10.95
CA GLU A 361 16.11 -13.92 -10.22
C GLU A 361 16.46 -13.38 -8.85
N ARG A 362 16.50 -12.04 -8.70
CA ARG A 362 16.69 -11.36 -7.41
C ARG A 362 15.60 -11.76 -6.42
N PHE A 363 14.40 -12.00 -6.89
CA PHE A 363 13.24 -12.33 -6.09
C PHE A 363 13.03 -13.84 -6.02
N SER A 364 13.99 -14.53 -5.39
CA SER A 364 13.97 -15.98 -5.25
C SER A 364 14.32 -16.41 -3.81
N THR A 365 13.88 -17.60 -3.41
CA THR A 365 14.21 -18.15 -2.09
C THR A 365 15.70 -18.36 -1.91
N LYS A 366 16.44 -18.64 -3.01
CA LYS A 366 17.90 -18.72 -3.00
C LYS A 366 18.52 -17.35 -2.69
N TYR A 367 18.01 -16.29 -3.28
CA TYR A 367 18.49 -14.92 -3.01
C TYR A 367 18.14 -14.51 -1.58
N LEU A 368 16.89 -14.79 -1.13
CA LEU A 368 16.43 -14.56 0.24
C LEU A 368 17.38 -15.21 1.27
N GLN A 369 17.78 -16.47 1.05
CA GLN A 369 18.70 -17.18 1.95
C GLN A 369 20.10 -16.57 1.94
N ARG A 370 20.62 -16.19 0.77
CA ARG A 370 21.97 -15.62 0.62
C ARG A 370 22.11 -14.25 1.31
N TYR A 371 21.06 -13.44 1.29
CA TYR A 371 21.07 -12.10 1.89
C TYR A 371 20.90 -12.12 3.41
N GLY A 372 20.33 -13.19 3.96
CA GLY A 372 20.16 -13.39 5.40
C GLY A 372 21.44 -13.86 6.13
N HIS A 373 22.55 -14.01 5.42
CA HIS A 373 23.88 -14.30 5.93
C HIS A 373 24.76 -13.07 5.79
#